data_59c3fe441782be661c4dd1fabc3273f0
#
_entry.id   59c3fe441782be661c4dd1fabc3273f0
#
_cell.length_a   1.000
_cell.length_b   1.000
_cell.length_c   1.000
_cell.angle_alpha   90.00
_cell.angle_beta   90.00
_cell.angle_gamma   90.00
#
_symmetry.space_group_name_H-M   'P 1'
#
loop_
_entity.id
_entity.type
_entity.pdbx_description
1 polymer ?
#
loop_
_entity_poly.entity_id
_entity_poly.type
_entity_poly.pdbx_seq_one_letter_code
_entity_poly.pdbx_strand_id
1 'polypeptide(L)'
;MGEPTISQQSDDFTSDFNQRVGNRIATVLGTEQSRLRSEEIPGVSVALGANLPNAPLLDRDGVQTWLYDALGPSTCALVFYRGAWCPYCSLTLAHYQRELLPRLRERGVGLVAISPQTPSASNDSIADGSLEFTVLTDPANSLVTALGILTDPSTAVRAAQTDLGFDIADSNADATGGIPYPTVLVVDAGRIVRFADVQMDYTRRTEVSDILAAVDAISDLG
;
A
#
# COMPACT_ATOMS: atom_id res chain seq x y z
N MET A 1 5.46 -6.61 27.06
CA MET A 1 5.38 -7.38 25.81
C MET A 1 5.26 -6.34 24.71
N GLY A 2 6.11 -6.40 23.67
CA GLY A 2 6.00 -5.48 22.52
C GLY A 2 4.71 -5.73 21.74
N GLU A 3 4.23 -4.74 20.97
CA GLU A 3 3.14 -4.97 20.02
C GLU A 3 3.53 -6.08 19.01
N PRO A 4 2.55 -6.89 18.55
CA PRO A 4 2.81 -7.91 17.55
C PRO A 4 3.25 -7.27 16.22
N THR A 5 4.15 -7.92 15.50
CA THR A 5 4.59 -7.47 14.16
C THR A 5 3.42 -7.48 13.17
N ILE A 6 3.55 -6.78 12.03
CA ILE A 6 2.52 -6.80 10.98
C ILE A 6 2.33 -8.23 10.45
N SER A 7 3.41 -8.99 10.31
CA SER A 7 3.33 -10.39 9.88
C SER A 7 2.52 -11.23 10.85
N GLN A 8 2.73 -11.10 12.17
CA GLN A 8 1.95 -11.81 13.17
C GLN A 8 0.46 -11.46 13.10
N GLN A 9 0.13 -10.16 13.04
CA GLN A 9 -1.26 -9.70 12.92
C GLN A 9 -1.92 -10.22 11.62
N SER A 10 -1.18 -10.26 10.51
CA SER A 10 -1.67 -10.78 9.24
C SER A 10 -1.91 -12.30 9.27
N ASP A 11 -1.04 -13.06 9.93
CA ASP A 11 -1.18 -14.52 10.06
C ASP A 11 -2.39 -14.87 10.94
N ASP A 12 -2.56 -14.18 12.06
CA ASP A 12 -3.72 -14.34 12.94
C ASP A 12 -5.02 -14.01 12.20
N PHE A 13 -5.06 -12.86 11.50
CA PHE A 13 -6.22 -12.49 10.71
C PHE A 13 -6.52 -13.52 9.61
N THR A 14 -5.49 -14.01 8.91
CA THR A 14 -5.66 -15.00 7.82
C THR A 14 -6.32 -16.28 8.34
N SER A 15 -5.89 -16.76 9.50
CA SER A 15 -6.47 -17.96 10.14
C SER A 15 -7.95 -17.79 10.41
N ASP A 16 -8.31 -16.69 11.05
CA ASP A 16 -9.71 -16.39 11.40
C ASP A 16 -10.58 -16.11 10.16
N PHE A 17 -10.04 -15.39 9.19
CA PHE A 17 -10.72 -15.06 7.94
C PHE A 17 -11.07 -16.33 7.14
N ASN A 18 -10.11 -17.23 6.95
CA ASN A 18 -10.31 -18.47 6.21
C ASN A 18 -11.42 -19.34 6.84
N GLN A 19 -11.52 -19.35 8.17
CA GLN A 19 -12.60 -20.06 8.86
C GLN A 19 -13.98 -19.42 8.57
N ARG A 20 -14.04 -18.08 8.53
CA ARG A 20 -15.30 -17.33 8.32
C ARG A 20 -15.82 -17.40 6.90
N VAL A 21 -14.95 -17.29 5.89
CA VAL A 21 -15.36 -17.28 4.47
C VAL A 21 -15.65 -18.67 3.92
N GLY A 22 -15.25 -19.71 4.62
CA GLY A 22 -15.44 -21.11 4.21
C GLY A 22 -14.46 -21.59 3.14
N ASN A 23 -14.35 -22.91 3.00
CA ASN A 23 -13.31 -23.57 2.21
C ASN A 23 -13.27 -23.13 0.74
N ARG A 24 -14.43 -22.88 0.10
CA ARG A 24 -14.49 -22.51 -1.31
C ARG A 24 -13.77 -21.18 -1.58
N ILE A 25 -14.12 -20.13 -0.85
CA ILE A 25 -13.52 -18.81 -1.01
C ILE A 25 -12.05 -18.84 -0.56
N ALA A 26 -11.74 -19.46 0.57
CA ALA A 26 -10.38 -19.62 1.06
C ALA A 26 -9.47 -20.30 0.03
N THR A 27 -9.96 -21.35 -0.68
CA THR A 27 -9.21 -22.03 -1.74
C THR A 27 -8.95 -21.09 -2.93
N VAL A 28 -9.95 -20.33 -3.39
CA VAL A 28 -9.79 -19.37 -4.50
C VAL A 28 -8.72 -18.34 -4.14
N LEU A 29 -8.79 -17.75 -2.96
CA LEU A 29 -7.83 -16.74 -2.50
C LEU A 29 -6.42 -17.33 -2.33
N GLY A 30 -6.30 -18.55 -1.78
CA GLY A 30 -5.02 -19.24 -1.64
C GLY A 30 -4.39 -19.61 -2.98
N THR A 31 -5.20 -19.96 -4.00
CA THR A 31 -4.71 -20.19 -5.37
C THR A 31 -4.18 -18.91 -5.98
N GLU A 32 -4.88 -17.79 -5.81
CA GLU A 32 -4.42 -16.48 -6.27
C GLU A 32 -3.10 -16.07 -5.60
N GLN A 33 -2.98 -16.23 -4.30
CA GLN A 33 -1.73 -15.97 -3.59
C GLN A 33 -0.57 -16.81 -4.16
N SER A 34 -0.82 -18.08 -4.43
CA SER A 34 0.19 -18.98 -5.00
C SER A 34 0.59 -18.54 -6.41
N ARG A 35 -0.38 -18.09 -7.23
CA ARG A 35 -0.13 -17.52 -8.55
C ARG A 35 0.75 -16.29 -8.45
N LEU A 36 0.36 -15.31 -7.63
CA LEU A 36 1.09 -14.05 -7.46
C LEU A 36 2.52 -14.28 -6.97
N ARG A 37 2.74 -15.21 -6.02
CA ARG A 37 4.09 -15.55 -5.54
C ARG A 37 4.98 -16.19 -6.61
N SER A 38 4.39 -16.83 -7.63
CA SER A 38 5.13 -17.45 -8.74
C SER A 38 5.46 -16.47 -9.86
N GLU A 39 4.88 -15.28 -9.84
CA GLU A 39 5.19 -14.22 -10.80
C GLU A 39 6.53 -13.56 -10.43
N GLU A 40 7.28 -13.15 -11.43
CA GLU A 40 8.45 -12.31 -11.21
C GLU A 40 7.98 -10.93 -10.75
N ILE A 41 8.70 -10.32 -9.81
CA ILE A 41 8.45 -8.92 -9.43
C ILE A 41 8.52 -8.11 -10.72
N PRO A 42 7.47 -7.33 -11.06
CA PRO A 42 7.48 -6.54 -12.27
C PRO A 42 8.75 -5.69 -12.32
N GLY A 43 9.62 -6.01 -13.28
CA GLY A 43 10.95 -5.43 -13.32
C GLY A 43 10.88 -3.94 -13.63
N VAL A 44 11.76 -3.17 -12.99
CA VAL A 44 12.43 -1.98 -13.51
C VAL A 44 12.05 -0.62 -12.91
N SER A 45 10.78 -0.35 -12.55
CA SER A 45 10.45 1.06 -12.24
C SER A 45 10.66 1.48 -10.79
N VAL A 46 10.78 0.51 -9.88
CA VAL A 46 11.12 0.75 -8.45
C VAL A 46 12.57 0.42 -8.11
N ALA A 47 13.47 0.52 -9.09
CA ALA A 47 14.89 0.24 -8.88
C ALA A 47 15.51 1.26 -7.92
N LEU A 48 16.38 0.77 -7.02
CA LEU A 48 17.18 1.63 -6.17
C LEU A 48 18.03 2.59 -7.01
N GLY A 49 18.03 3.86 -6.65
CA GLY A 49 18.71 4.92 -7.38
C GLY A 49 17.90 5.54 -8.55
N ALA A 50 16.73 4.99 -8.87
CA ALA A 50 15.85 5.58 -9.88
C ALA A 50 15.15 6.84 -9.33
N ASN A 51 14.80 7.75 -10.25
CA ASN A 51 13.95 8.88 -9.92
C ASN A 51 12.51 8.42 -9.74
N LEU A 52 11.87 8.84 -8.65
CA LEU A 52 10.43 8.66 -8.46
C LEU A 52 9.68 9.44 -9.56
N PRO A 53 8.75 8.85 -10.32
CA PRO A 53 7.95 9.61 -11.25
C PRO A 53 7.01 10.59 -10.52
N ASN A 54 6.86 11.81 -11.05
CA ASN A 54 5.85 12.75 -10.56
C ASN A 54 4.53 12.49 -11.29
N ALA A 55 3.43 12.45 -10.56
CA ALA A 55 2.10 12.16 -11.10
C ALA A 55 1.02 13.06 -10.47
N PRO A 56 -0.05 13.37 -11.21
CA PRO A 56 -1.22 14.03 -10.64
C PRO A 56 -2.02 13.01 -9.82
N LEU A 57 -2.32 13.38 -8.59
CA LEU A 57 -3.08 12.59 -7.61
C LEU A 57 -4.25 13.44 -7.09
N LEU A 58 -5.17 12.84 -6.34
CA LEU A 58 -6.21 13.57 -5.63
C LEU A 58 -5.96 13.49 -4.12
N ASP A 59 -6.20 14.57 -3.43
CA ASP A 59 -6.20 14.59 -1.98
C ASP A 59 -7.53 14.04 -1.41
N ARG A 60 -7.67 14.05 -0.09
CA ARG A 60 -8.85 13.58 0.62
C ARG A 60 -10.15 14.34 0.27
N ASP A 61 -10.03 15.55 -0.22
CA ASP A 61 -11.15 16.42 -0.61
C ASP A 61 -11.45 16.31 -2.11
N GLY A 62 -10.70 15.47 -2.84
CA GLY A 62 -10.82 15.27 -4.28
C GLY A 62 -10.14 16.36 -5.10
N VAL A 63 -9.32 17.22 -4.47
CA VAL A 63 -8.58 18.26 -5.16
C VAL A 63 -7.29 17.69 -5.74
N GLN A 64 -7.01 18.04 -7.00
CA GLN A 64 -5.79 17.58 -7.65
C GLN A 64 -4.54 18.20 -7.01
N THR A 65 -3.57 17.36 -6.72
CA THR A 65 -2.22 17.73 -6.28
C THR A 65 -1.18 16.95 -7.09
N TRP A 66 0.05 17.45 -7.14
CA TRP A 66 1.17 16.68 -7.68
C TRP A 66 1.83 15.87 -6.56
N LEU A 67 2.30 14.65 -6.89
CA LEU A 67 2.98 13.82 -5.91
C LEU A 67 4.11 14.55 -5.19
N TYR A 68 4.98 15.25 -5.93
CA TYR A 68 6.11 15.97 -5.35
C TYR A 68 5.70 17.10 -4.39
N ASP A 69 4.57 17.76 -4.67
CA ASP A 69 4.04 18.80 -3.77
C ASP A 69 3.53 18.17 -2.48
N ALA A 70 2.85 17.03 -2.58
CA ALA A 70 2.35 16.29 -1.43
C ALA A 70 3.45 15.69 -0.54
N LEU A 71 4.59 15.32 -1.13
CA LEU A 71 5.75 14.81 -0.37
C LEU A 71 6.49 15.91 0.40
N GLY A 72 6.36 17.17 -0.01
CA GLY A 72 7.15 18.28 0.59
C GLY A 72 8.66 18.12 0.32
N PRO A 73 9.54 18.85 0.99
CA PRO A 73 10.97 18.89 0.65
C PRO A 73 11.82 17.79 1.32
N SER A 74 11.24 16.98 2.19
CA SER A 74 11.97 16.01 3.03
C SER A 74 12.00 14.60 2.41
N THR A 75 12.81 13.72 2.99
CA THR A 75 12.71 12.27 2.82
C THR A 75 11.30 11.81 3.19
N CYS A 76 10.75 10.86 2.44
CA CYS A 76 9.39 10.37 2.65
C CYS A 76 9.29 8.86 2.43
N ALA A 77 8.52 8.20 3.28
CA ALA A 77 8.06 6.85 3.05
C ALA A 77 6.70 6.88 2.33
N LEU A 78 6.60 6.15 1.22
CA LEU A 78 5.37 5.98 0.45
C LEU A 78 4.85 4.56 0.62
N VAL A 79 3.56 4.44 0.88
CA VAL A 79 2.88 3.16 1.09
C VAL A 79 1.80 3.00 0.03
N PHE A 80 1.98 2.08 -0.90
CA PHE A 80 0.95 1.73 -1.88
C PHE A 80 0.10 0.61 -1.30
N TYR A 81 -1.22 0.83 -1.26
CA TYR A 81 -2.16 -0.11 -0.70
C TYR A 81 -3.38 -0.31 -1.61
N ARG A 82 -4.05 -1.44 -1.45
CA ARG A 82 -5.09 -1.90 -2.38
C ARG A 82 -6.41 -1.16 -2.24
N GLY A 83 -6.76 -0.74 -1.03
CA GLY A 83 -7.99 -0.02 -0.71
C GLY A 83 -8.51 -0.35 0.70
N ALA A 84 -9.51 0.43 1.16
CA ALA A 84 -10.18 0.27 2.46
C ALA A 84 -10.87 -1.10 2.62
N TRP A 85 -11.36 -1.67 1.51
CA TRP A 85 -11.98 -2.99 1.46
C TRP A 85 -11.01 -4.14 1.80
N CYS A 86 -9.70 -3.89 1.79
CA CYS A 86 -8.68 -4.89 2.05
C CYS A 86 -8.28 -4.90 3.54
N PRO A 87 -8.66 -5.92 4.34
CA PRO A 87 -8.41 -5.91 5.78
C PRO A 87 -6.92 -5.89 6.14
N TYR A 88 -6.07 -6.54 5.34
CA TYR A 88 -4.61 -6.47 5.52
C TYR A 88 -4.09 -5.03 5.36
N CYS A 89 -4.70 -4.25 4.47
CA CYS A 89 -4.32 -2.86 4.29
C CYS A 89 -4.74 -2.02 5.50
N SER A 90 -5.96 -2.20 5.99
CA SER A 90 -6.45 -1.50 7.18
C SER A 90 -5.61 -1.81 8.41
N LEU A 91 -5.26 -3.09 8.64
CA LEU A 91 -4.34 -3.50 9.70
C LEU A 91 -2.98 -2.79 9.59
N THR A 92 -2.42 -2.77 8.37
CA THR A 92 -1.10 -2.17 8.11
C THR A 92 -1.10 -0.68 8.34
N LEU A 93 -2.08 0.04 7.77
CA LEU A 93 -2.15 1.50 7.91
C LEU A 93 -2.36 1.91 9.39
N ALA A 94 -3.22 1.20 10.13
CA ALA A 94 -3.40 1.41 11.55
C ALA A 94 -2.13 1.09 12.37
N HIS A 95 -1.37 0.05 11.99
CA HIS A 95 -0.10 -0.27 12.62
C HIS A 95 0.96 0.81 12.32
N TYR A 96 1.05 1.28 11.07
CA TYR A 96 1.95 2.38 10.71
C TYR A 96 1.58 3.69 11.41
N GLN A 97 0.29 3.95 11.60
CA GLN A 97 -0.16 5.10 12.38
C GLN A 97 0.41 5.07 13.81
N ARG A 98 0.34 3.91 14.47
CA ARG A 98 0.77 3.79 15.88
C ARG A 98 2.28 3.66 16.05
N GLU A 99 2.94 2.83 15.20
CA GLU A 99 4.31 2.40 15.42
C GLU A 99 5.34 3.08 14.51
N LEU A 100 4.96 3.43 13.29
CA LEU A 100 5.89 4.02 12.32
C LEU A 100 5.86 5.54 12.35
N LEU A 101 4.68 6.15 12.27
CA LEU A 101 4.53 7.58 12.13
C LEU A 101 5.25 8.41 13.22
N PRO A 102 5.14 8.08 14.52
CA PRO A 102 5.88 8.83 15.55
C PRO A 102 7.40 8.79 15.33
N ARG A 103 7.92 7.63 14.97
CA ARG A 103 9.37 7.43 14.74
C ARG A 103 9.88 8.11 13.48
N LEU A 104 9.05 8.21 12.43
CA LEU A 104 9.36 9.01 11.23
C LEU A 104 9.34 10.51 11.52
N ARG A 105 8.36 10.98 12.31
CA ARG A 105 8.28 12.39 12.75
C ARG A 105 9.51 12.82 13.53
N GLU A 106 10.03 11.97 14.43
CA GLU A 106 11.28 12.22 15.16
C GLU A 106 12.49 12.40 14.24
N ARG A 107 12.46 11.79 13.05
CA ARG A 107 13.51 11.85 12.01
C ARG A 107 13.28 12.93 10.95
N GLY A 108 12.18 13.68 11.04
CA GLY A 108 11.79 14.66 10.02
C GLY A 108 11.39 14.03 8.68
N VAL A 109 10.94 12.76 8.70
CA VAL A 109 10.56 11.98 7.51
C VAL A 109 9.04 11.96 7.37
N GLY A 110 8.55 12.20 6.14
CA GLY A 110 7.13 12.14 5.81
C GLY A 110 6.62 10.70 5.66
N LEU A 111 5.29 10.53 5.80
CA LEU A 111 4.58 9.30 5.47
C LEU A 111 3.38 9.62 4.60
N VAL A 112 3.27 8.97 3.45
CA VAL A 112 2.17 9.15 2.49
C VAL A 112 1.65 7.79 2.05
N ALA A 113 0.34 7.57 2.13
CA ALA A 113 -0.31 6.37 1.61
C ALA A 113 -1.03 6.70 0.29
N ILE A 114 -0.98 5.78 -0.67
CA ILE A 114 -1.52 5.97 -2.02
C ILE A 114 -2.29 4.72 -2.44
N SER A 115 -3.50 4.91 -2.96
CA SER A 115 -4.32 3.83 -3.52
C SER A 115 -5.13 4.34 -4.72
N PRO A 116 -5.67 3.45 -5.57
CA PRO A 116 -6.53 3.84 -6.70
C PRO A 116 -7.96 4.17 -6.28
N GLN A 117 -8.34 3.96 -5.03
CA GLN A 117 -9.72 4.15 -4.57
C GLN A 117 -10.14 5.62 -4.66
N THR A 118 -11.46 5.84 -4.67
CA THR A 118 -12.01 7.19 -4.68
C THR A 118 -11.59 7.98 -3.42
N PRO A 119 -11.57 9.34 -3.46
CA PRO A 119 -11.33 10.14 -2.26
C PRO A 119 -12.29 9.84 -1.11
N SER A 120 -13.55 9.49 -1.39
CA SER A 120 -14.51 9.05 -0.37
C SER A 120 -14.04 7.78 0.33
N ALA A 121 -13.66 6.74 -0.43
CA ALA A 121 -13.14 5.50 0.15
C ALA A 121 -11.79 5.71 0.85
N SER A 122 -10.98 6.69 0.43
CA SER A 122 -9.77 7.11 1.14
C SER A 122 -10.10 7.73 2.50
N ASN A 123 -11.18 8.50 2.59
CA ASN A 123 -11.68 9.03 3.86
C ASN A 123 -12.16 7.93 4.81
N ASP A 124 -12.73 6.84 4.29
CA ASP A 124 -13.08 5.66 5.11
C ASP A 124 -11.79 5.03 5.70
N SER A 125 -10.73 4.85 4.90
CA SER A 125 -9.43 4.39 5.42
C SER A 125 -8.87 5.30 6.51
N ILE A 126 -8.98 6.61 6.33
CA ILE A 126 -8.50 7.63 7.29
C ILE A 126 -9.29 7.51 8.60
N ALA A 127 -10.63 7.43 8.52
CA ALA A 127 -11.48 7.34 9.70
C ALA A 127 -11.25 6.04 10.47
N ASP A 128 -11.26 4.90 9.78
CA ASP A 128 -11.10 3.57 10.37
C ASP A 128 -9.73 3.40 11.06
N GLY A 129 -8.68 3.91 10.44
CA GLY A 129 -7.31 3.85 10.96
C GLY A 129 -6.94 5.03 11.87
N SER A 130 -7.81 6.04 12.02
CA SER A 130 -7.48 7.33 12.67
C SER A 130 -6.17 7.90 12.14
N LEU A 131 -5.99 7.90 10.80
CA LEU A 131 -4.73 8.21 10.16
C LEU A 131 -4.46 9.72 10.18
N GLU A 132 -3.26 10.09 10.66
CA GLU A 132 -2.79 11.48 10.72
C GLU A 132 -1.76 11.81 9.62
N PHE A 133 -1.38 10.83 8.81
CA PHE A 133 -0.51 11.03 7.65
C PHE A 133 -1.33 11.25 6.38
N THR A 134 -0.68 11.77 5.35
CA THR A 134 -1.32 12.07 4.07
C THR A 134 -1.78 10.80 3.37
N VAL A 135 -3.03 10.79 2.90
CA VAL A 135 -3.61 9.74 2.07
C VAL A 135 -4.04 10.34 0.74
N LEU A 136 -3.60 9.73 -0.36
CA LEU A 136 -3.84 10.21 -1.73
C LEU A 136 -4.50 9.14 -2.58
N THR A 137 -5.25 9.58 -3.57
CA THR A 137 -5.82 8.76 -4.62
C THR A 137 -4.99 8.86 -5.89
N ASP A 138 -4.59 7.74 -6.48
CA ASP A 138 -4.08 7.64 -7.86
C ASP A 138 -5.25 7.29 -8.80
N PRO A 139 -5.99 8.27 -9.35
CA PRO A 139 -7.33 8.06 -9.90
C PRO A 139 -7.37 7.23 -11.19
N ALA A 140 -6.23 7.04 -11.83
CA ALA A 140 -6.12 6.27 -13.06
C ALA A 140 -5.04 5.17 -12.96
N ASN A 141 -4.61 4.82 -11.75
CA ASN A 141 -3.45 3.95 -11.54
C ASN A 141 -2.19 4.40 -12.33
N SER A 142 -2.06 5.69 -12.62
CA SER A 142 -1.00 6.22 -13.48
C SER A 142 0.37 6.10 -12.82
N LEU A 143 0.46 6.44 -11.55
CA LEU A 143 1.68 6.29 -10.76
C LEU A 143 2.02 4.82 -10.53
N VAL A 144 1.02 4.02 -10.15
CA VAL A 144 1.15 2.58 -9.93
C VAL A 144 1.63 1.87 -11.21
N THR A 145 1.11 2.27 -12.38
CA THR A 145 1.55 1.78 -13.69
C THR A 145 2.97 2.22 -14.03
N ALA A 146 3.30 3.49 -13.81
CA ALA A 146 4.64 4.03 -14.06
C ALA A 146 5.71 3.35 -13.19
N LEU A 147 5.33 2.94 -11.98
CA LEU A 147 6.19 2.18 -11.06
C LEU A 147 6.23 0.67 -11.37
N GLY A 148 5.41 0.17 -12.30
CA GLY A 148 5.36 -1.25 -12.65
C GLY A 148 4.81 -2.14 -11.54
N ILE A 149 4.04 -1.60 -10.61
CA ILE A 149 3.47 -2.34 -9.47
C ILE A 149 1.96 -2.58 -9.59
N LEU A 150 1.39 -2.36 -10.78
CA LEU A 150 -0.03 -2.64 -11.07
C LEU A 150 -0.26 -4.14 -11.21
N THR A 151 -1.34 -4.63 -10.62
CA THR A 151 -1.85 -5.99 -10.80
C THR A 151 -3.36 -6.00 -10.92
N ASP A 152 -3.88 -7.03 -11.58
CA ASP A 152 -5.31 -7.29 -11.69
C ASP A 152 -5.67 -8.62 -11.00
N PRO A 153 -6.65 -8.64 -10.10
CA PRO A 153 -7.17 -9.89 -9.56
C PRO A 153 -7.73 -10.79 -10.65
N SER A 154 -7.50 -12.10 -10.53
CA SER A 154 -8.07 -13.08 -11.47
C SER A 154 -9.60 -13.05 -11.48
N THR A 155 -10.21 -13.52 -12.57
CA THR A 155 -11.68 -13.63 -12.67
C THR A 155 -12.27 -14.44 -11.52
N ALA A 156 -11.58 -15.48 -11.06
CA ALA A 156 -12.03 -16.30 -9.92
C ALA A 156 -12.06 -15.48 -8.61
N VAL A 157 -11.05 -14.63 -8.39
CA VAL A 157 -11.02 -13.75 -7.22
C VAL A 157 -12.10 -12.68 -7.31
N ARG A 158 -12.31 -12.07 -8.47
CA ARG A 158 -13.41 -11.09 -8.66
C ARG A 158 -14.78 -11.71 -8.38
N ALA A 159 -15.03 -12.94 -8.84
CA ALA A 159 -16.26 -13.66 -8.51
C ALA A 159 -16.38 -13.93 -7.01
N ALA A 160 -15.29 -14.32 -6.33
CA ALA A 160 -15.28 -14.52 -4.88
C ALA A 160 -15.53 -13.21 -4.10
N GLN A 161 -15.04 -12.08 -4.59
CA GLN A 161 -15.30 -10.75 -4.03
C GLN A 161 -16.78 -10.36 -4.17
N THR A 162 -17.38 -10.61 -5.33
CA THR A 162 -18.83 -10.42 -5.55
C THR A 162 -19.65 -11.27 -4.57
N ASP A 163 -19.25 -12.53 -4.34
CA ASP A 163 -19.90 -13.40 -3.34
C ASP A 163 -19.73 -12.88 -1.91
N LEU A 164 -18.66 -12.14 -1.62
CA LEU A 164 -18.42 -11.44 -0.36
C LEU A 164 -19.13 -10.08 -0.27
N GLY A 165 -19.81 -9.66 -1.33
CA GLY A 165 -20.65 -8.46 -1.35
C GLY A 165 -19.94 -7.18 -1.78
N PHE A 166 -18.77 -7.26 -2.47
CA PHE A 166 -18.09 -6.07 -2.98
C PHE A 166 -17.44 -6.30 -4.36
N ASP A 167 -17.28 -5.20 -5.12
CA ASP A 167 -16.46 -5.16 -6.33
C ASP A 167 -15.39 -4.09 -6.17
N ILE A 168 -14.15 -4.44 -6.54
CA ILE A 168 -13.03 -3.49 -6.49
C ILE A 168 -13.29 -2.30 -7.42
N ALA A 169 -13.90 -2.54 -8.57
CA ALA A 169 -14.20 -1.49 -9.55
C ALA A 169 -15.13 -0.40 -8.98
N ASP A 170 -16.00 -0.74 -8.04
CA ASP A 170 -16.87 0.24 -7.35
C ASP A 170 -16.10 1.14 -6.39
N SER A 171 -14.95 0.66 -5.89
CA SER A 171 -14.09 1.41 -4.96
C SER A 171 -13.07 2.28 -5.69
N ASN A 172 -12.60 1.87 -6.88
CA ASN A 172 -11.57 2.56 -7.63
C ASN A 172 -12.12 3.78 -8.39
N ALA A 173 -11.32 4.84 -8.45
CA ALA A 173 -11.74 6.10 -9.09
C ALA A 173 -11.89 6.00 -10.62
N ASP A 174 -11.21 5.04 -11.25
CA ASP A 174 -11.29 4.75 -12.69
C ASP A 174 -12.32 3.66 -13.03
N ALA A 175 -13.03 3.14 -12.03
CA ALA A 175 -13.99 2.05 -12.17
C ALA A 175 -13.36 0.77 -12.78
N THR A 176 -12.07 0.53 -12.59
CA THR A 176 -11.37 -0.70 -13.00
C THR A 176 -11.04 -1.59 -11.81
N GLY A 177 -10.66 -2.85 -12.07
CA GLY A 177 -10.19 -3.78 -11.03
C GLY A 177 -8.70 -3.66 -10.70
N GLY A 178 -7.97 -2.77 -11.38
CA GLY A 178 -6.53 -2.59 -11.19
C GLY A 178 -6.17 -2.08 -9.80
N ILE A 179 -5.18 -2.71 -9.17
CA ILE A 179 -4.71 -2.37 -7.81
C ILE A 179 -3.20 -2.51 -7.72
N PRO A 180 -2.53 -1.80 -6.80
CA PRO A 180 -1.11 -2.00 -6.60
C PRO A 180 -0.82 -3.32 -5.87
N TYR A 181 0.31 -3.94 -6.19
CA TYR A 181 0.98 -4.78 -5.21
C TYR A 181 1.27 -3.94 -3.96
N PRO A 182 1.04 -4.48 -2.75
CA PRO A 182 1.45 -3.77 -1.53
C PRO A 182 2.94 -3.44 -1.61
N THR A 183 3.25 -2.16 -1.57
CA THR A 183 4.62 -1.68 -1.81
C THR A 183 4.96 -0.57 -0.83
N VAL A 184 6.17 -0.59 -0.31
CA VAL A 184 6.75 0.54 0.41
C VAL A 184 7.99 1.03 -0.33
N LEU A 185 8.04 2.32 -0.57
CA LEU A 185 9.23 3.02 -1.06
C LEU A 185 9.71 4.00 0.00
N VAL A 186 11.02 4.17 0.15
CA VAL A 186 11.58 5.35 0.82
C VAL A 186 12.34 6.15 -0.22
N VAL A 187 11.99 7.43 -0.34
CA VAL A 187 12.60 8.36 -1.27
C VAL A 187 13.28 9.49 -0.51
N ASP A 188 14.45 9.90 -0.96
CA ASP A 188 15.17 11.03 -0.38
C ASP A 188 14.57 12.39 -0.82
N ALA A 189 15.11 13.47 -0.30
CA ALA A 189 14.71 14.84 -0.65
C ALA A 189 14.90 15.15 -2.15
N GLY A 190 15.82 14.45 -2.83
CA GLY A 190 16.05 14.55 -4.27
C GLY A 190 15.10 13.69 -5.12
N ARG A 191 14.12 13.02 -4.51
CA ARG A 191 13.17 12.10 -5.17
C ARG A 191 13.82 10.85 -5.74
N ILE A 192 14.94 10.43 -5.20
CA ILE A 192 15.60 9.19 -5.56
C ILE A 192 15.09 8.07 -4.66
N VAL A 193 14.72 6.94 -5.26
CA VAL A 193 14.31 5.74 -4.52
C VAL A 193 15.51 5.15 -3.80
N ARG A 194 15.46 5.10 -2.49
CA ARG A 194 16.52 4.57 -1.60
C ARG A 194 16.17 3.21 -1.00
N PHE A 195 14.89 2.89 -0.96
CA PHE A 195 14.37 1.60 -0.52
C PHE A 195 13.13 1.27 -1.32
N ALA A 196 12.97 0.00 -1.66
CA ALA A 196 11.79 -0.53 -2.31
C ALA A 196 11.52 -1.95 -1.82
N ASP A 197 10.32 -2.20 -1.34
CA ASP A 197 9.82 -3.52 -0.97
C ASP A 197 8.45 -3.72 -1.61
N VAL A 198 8.38 -4.62 -2.60
CA VAL A 198 7.17 -4.97 -3.36
C VAL A 198 6.71 -6.36 -2.92
N GLN A 199 5.54 -6.45 -2.30
CA GLN A 199 4.99 -7.68 -1.78
C GLN A 199 4.06 -8.36 -2.79
N MET A 200 4.55 -9.39 -3.46
CA MET A 200 3.74 -10.22 -4.38
C MET A 200 2.66 -10.99 -3.62
N ASP A 201 2.94 -11.40 -2.39
CA ASP A 201 1.96 -11.95 -1.47
C ASP A 201 1.19 -10.81 -0.80
N TYR A 202 -0.06 -10.59 -1.22
CA TYR A 202 -0.88 -9.49 -0.71
C TYR A 202 -1.26 -9.59 0.79
N THR A 203 -0.88 -10.67 1.47
CA THR A 203 -1.03 -10.79 2.93
C THR A 203 0.22 -10.34 3.68
N ARG A 204 1.33 -10.13 2.97
CA ARG A 204 2.59 -9.66 3.55
C ARG A 204 2.72 -8.15 3.42
N ARG A 205 3.50 -7.58 4.32
CA ARG A 205 3.76 -6.14 4.39
C ARG A 205 5.19 -5.90 4.86
N THR A 206 5.70 -4.73 4.51
CA THR A 206 6.99 -4.25 5.01
C THR A 206 6.91 -4.00 6.51
N GLU A 207 7.81 -4.56 7.28
CA GLU A 207 7.85 -4.32 8.73
C GLU A 207 8.37 -2.90 9.05
N VAL A 208 7.92 -2.37 10.18
CA VAL A 208 8.34 -1.03 10.66
C VAL A 208 9.86 -0.94 10.80
N SER A 209 10.50 -2.02 11.29
CA SER A 209 11.96 -2.09 11.42
C SER A 209 12.71 -1.88 10.13
N ASP A 210 12.18 -2.44 9.02
CA ASP A 210 12.84 -2.38 7.71
C ASP A 210 12.75 -0.97 7.11
N ILE A 211 11.59 -0.32 7.29
CA ILE A 211 11.39 1.07 6.84
C ILE A 211 12.32 2.00 7.63
N LEU A 212 12.41 1.84 8.95
CA LEU A 212 13.27 2.67 9.79
C LEU A 212 14.75 2.46 9.47
N ALA A 213 15.18 1.22 9.26
CA ALA A 213 16.55 0.92 8.85
C ALA A 213 16.90 1.59 7.50
N ALA A 214 15.95 1.59 6.54
CA ALA A 214 16.14 2.26 5.27
C ALA A 214 16.23 3.79 5.42
N VAL A 215 15.43 4.39 6.30
CA VAL A 215 15.46 5.82 6.61
C VAL A 215 16.79 6.20 7.29
N ASP A 216 17.22 5.43 8.27
CA ASP A 216 18.46 5.69 9.00
C ASP A 216 19.69 5.61 8.05
N ALA A 217 19.70 4.64 7.12
CA ALA A 217 20.76 4.53 6.10
C ALA A 217 20.85 5.75 5.15
N ILE A 218 19.75 6.48 4.90
CA ILE A 218 19.78 7.71 4.09
C ILE A 218 20.44 8.85 4.88
N SER A 219 20.14 8.93 6.18
CA SER A 219 20.69 9.98 7.05
C SER A 219 22.23 9.89 7.17
N ASP A 220 22.79 8.70 7.04
CA ASP A 220 24.25 8.45 7.09
C ASP A 220 24.97 8.86 5.79
N LEU A 221 24.23 9.16 4.71
CA LEU A 221 24.78 9.56 3.40
C LEU A 221 24.87 11.09 3.21
N GLY A 222 24.35 11.88 4.12
CA GLY A 222 24.26 13.36 4.09
C GLY A 222 25.10 14.01 5.13
#